data_0437928ed74cb829c9233671822dc736
#
_entry.id   0437928ed74cb829c9233671822dc736
#
_cell.length_a   1.000
_cell.length_b   1.000
_cell.length_c   1.000
_cell.angle_alpha   90.00
_cell.angle_beta   90.00
_cell.angle_gamma   90.00
#
_symmetry.space_group_name_H-M   'P 1'
#
loop_
_entity.id
_entity.type
_entity.pdbx_description
1 polymer ?
#
loop_
_entity_poly.entity_id
_entity_poly.type
_entity_poly.pdbx_seq_one_letter_code
_entity_poly.pdbx_strand_id
1 'polypeptide(L)'
;MLFAYLKRGLLAGGVAGIAYGLFMAAVANPLVGYLEHAQHGHAHSHGPAAESVVAESTTALVSIGGGLLWAVFLGGCFGIGLYLFEPALPGRSTGRRLSLAGSGFLTVSAVPWLVLPPSAPGAEQLLAINTQFLLYGGLVVLGAAVAASGVAAYNRLVGRHRWLAVAGGIGPILAAVVLLPAVTPTIVRHPELSTELLTAYQAMVVLSQGSIWLCIATTFGWLQRRTRHESTATDPQPAT
;
A
#
# COMPACT_ATOMS: atom_id res chain seq x y z
N MET A 1 -26.05 -2.25 5.34
CA MET A 1 -24.78 -2.94 5.76
C MET A 1 -23.56 -2.36 5.08
N LEU A 2 -23.52 -2.13 3.76
CA LEU A 2 -22.38 -1.52 3.03
C LEU A 2 -21.88 -0.21 3.66
N PHE A 3 -22.79 0.71 4.01
CA PHE A 3 -22.41 1.98 4.64
C PHE A 3 -21.60 1.83 5.94
N ALA A 4 -21.91 0.81 6.74
CA ALA A 4 -21.15 0.54 7.98
C ALA A 4 -19.72 0.06 7.69
N TYR A 5 -19.53 -0.73 6.63
CA TYR A 5 -18.20 -1.16 6.18
C TYR A 5 -17.42 0.01 5.61
N LEU A 6 -18.05 0.83 4.76
CA LEU A 6 -17.44 2.03 4.19
C LEU A 6 -17.00 3.01 5.30
N LYS A 7 -17.90 3.35 6.23
CA LYS A 7 -17.58 4.24 7.37
C LYS A 7 -16.38 3.74 8.17
N ARG A 8 -16.36 2.44 8.52
CA ARG A 8 -15.23 1.83 9.25
C ARG A 8 -13.95 1.85 8.40
N GLY A 9 -14.07 1.61 7.10
CA GLY A 9 -12.95 1.70 6.16
C GLY A 9 -12.33 3.09 6.10
N LEU A 10 -13.17 4.12 5.94
CA LEU A 10 -12.72 5.53 5.93
C LEU A 10 -12.06 5.93 7.25
N LEU A 11 -12.63 5.53 8.41
CA LEU A 11 -12.02 5.78 9.71
C LEU A 11 -10.68 5.06 9.88
N ALA A 12 -10.60 3.79 9.45
CA ALA A 12 -9.35 3.03 9.48
C ALA A 12 -8.29 3.65 8.56
N GLY A 13 -8.71 4.12 7.38
CA GLY A 13 -7.86 4.88 6.46
C GLY A 13 -7.39 6.21 7.05
N GLY A 14 -8.25 6.91 7.80
CA GLY A 14 -7.87 8.14 8.51
C GLY A 14 -6.77 7.90 9.54
N VAL A 15 -6.90 6.85 10.36
CA VAL A 15 -5.85 6.47 11.34
C VAL A 15 -4.55 6.09 10.64
N ALA A 16 -4.63 5.25 9.59
CA ALA A 16 -3.46 4.86 8.81
C ALA A 16 -2.81 6.08 8.12
N GLY A 17 -3.63 7.02 7.62
CA GLY A 17 -3.16 8.24 6.96
C GLY A 17 -2.46 9.20 7.90
N ILE A 18 -2.91 9.35 9.13
CA ILE A 18 -2.21 10.14 10.14
C ILE A 18 -0.84 9.51 10.43
N ALA A 19 -0.79 8.20 10.67
CA ALA A 19 0.48 7.49 10.91
C ALA A 19 1.43 7.62 9.72
N TYR A 20 0.92 7.45 8.50
CA TYR A 20 1.71 7.59 7.28
C TYR A 20 2.17 9.02 7.04
N GLY A 21 1.31 10.02 7.26
CA GLY A 21 1.67 11.43 7.15
C GLY A 21 2.78 11.84 8.10
N LEU A 22 2.72 11.36 9.36
CA LEU A 22 3.80 11.57 10.33
C LEU A 22 5.11 10.89 9.89
N PHE A 23 5.03 9.67 9.35
CA PHE A 23 6.19 8.99 8.78
C PHE A 23 6.78 9.77 7.59
N MET A 24 5.94 10.28 6.69
CA MET A 24 6.38 11.11 5.56
C MET A 24 7.12 12.36 6.04
N ALA A 25 6.57 13.06 7.02
CA ALA A 25 7.18 14.28 7.54
C ALA A 25 8.51 14.01 8.28
N ALA A 26 8.56 12.94 9.10
CA ALA A 26 9.70 12.69 9.98
C ALA A 26 10.83 11.88 9.33
N VAL A 27 10.52 11.06 8.32
CA VAL A 27 11.48 10.10 7.74
C VAL A 27 11.62 10.27 6.23
N ALA A 28 10.51 10.24 5.49
CA ALA A 28 10.59 10.20 4.03
C ALA A 28 11.06 11.53 3.43
N ASN A 29 10.50 12.67 3.88
CA ASN A 29 10.91 13.98 3.37
C ASN A 29 12.39 14.30 3.66
N PRO A 30 12.94 14.09 4.88
CA PRO A 30 14.36 14.25 5.13
C PRO A 30 15.24 13.34 4.24
N LEU A 31 14.82 12.09 4.01
CA LEU A 31 15.57 11.20 3.13
C LEU A 31 15.53 11.67 1.67
N VAL A 32 14.37 12.12 1.18
CA VAL A 32 14.24 12.68 -0.17
C VAL A 32 15.13 13.92 -0.32
N GLY A 33 15.10 14.83 0.64
CA GLY A 33 15.99 15.99 0.65
C GLY A 33 17.48 15.61 0.64
N TYR A 34 17.87 14.59 1.39
CA TYR A 34 19.24 14.06 1.33
C TYR A 34 19.60 13.50 -0.05
N LEU A 35 18.68 12.77 -0.69
CA LEU A 35 18.88 12.22 -2.05
C LEU A 35 19.04 13.33 -3.08
N GLU A 36 18.23 14.39 -3.00
CA GLU A 36 18.34 15.56 -3.89
C GLU A 36 19.67 16.28 -3.73
N HIS A 37 20.14 16.48 -2.50
CA HIS A 37 21.46 17.08 -2.24
C HIS A 37 22.61 16.19 -2.74
N ALA A 38 22.49 14.88 -2.60
CA ALA A 38 23.49 13.94 -3.10
C ALA A 38 23.62 13.95 -4.64
N GLN A 39 22.53 14.25 -5.35
CA GLN A 39 22.53 14.38 -6.81
C GLN A 39 23.11 15.72 -7.30
N HIS A 40 22.85 16.82 -6.56
CA HIS A 40 23.25 18.17 -6.95
C HIS A 40 24.58 18.60 -6.35
N GLY A 41 25.42 17.66 -5.92
CA GLY A 41 26.71 17.94 -5.32
C GLY A 41 27.54 18.93 -6.13
N HIS A 42 27.40 20.26 -5.81
CA HIS A 42 28.18 21.45 -6.14
C HIS A 42 27.39 22.68 -6.65
N ALA A 43 26.09 22.70 -6.60
CA ALA A 43 25.36 23.95 -6.84
C ALA A 43 25.05 24.63 -5.48
N HIS A 44 25.96 25.51 -5.07
CA HIS A 44 25.73 26.43 -3.94
C HIS A 44 24.64 27.46 -4.33
N SER A 45 23.39 27.18 -4.04
CA SER A 45 22.34 28.19 -4.03
C SER A 45 22.13 28.66 -2.60
N HIS A 46 22.81 29.75 -2.24
CA HIS A 46 22.52 30.53 -1.03
C HIS A 46 21.23 31.33 -1.26
N GLY A 47 20.06 30.67 -1.13
CA GLY A 47 18.81 31.40 -0.90
C GLY A 47 18.68 31.80 0.56
N PRO A 48 17.94 32.89 0.89
CA PRO A 48 17.76 33.30 2.28
C PRO A 48 17.08 32.19 3.09
N ALA A 49 17.61 31.93 4.28
CA ALA A 49 17.19 30.84 5.16
C ALA A 49 15.66 30.77 5.45
N ALA A 50 14.99 31.93 5.36
CA ALA A 50 13.53 32.02 5.54
C ALA A 50 12.72 31.37 4.40
N GLU A 51 13.19 31.45 3.15
CA GLU A 51 12.50 30.79 2.02
C GLU A 51 12.63 29.28 2.07
N SER A 52 13.77 28.76 2.53
CA SER A 52 13.96 27.32 2.68
C SER A 52 13.02 26.71 3.74
N VAL A 53 12.84 27.38 4.88
CA VAL A 53 11.96 26.92 5.97
C VAL A 53 10.49 26.93 5.55
N VAL A 54 10.04 27.95 4.81
CA VAL A 54 8.66 28.00 4.26
C VAL A 54 8.45 26.92 3.22
N ALA A 55 9.41 26.67 2.33
CA ALA A 55 9.34 25.60 1.34
C ALA A 55 9.28 24.22 2.00
N GLU A 56 10.11 23.95 3.01
CA GLU A 56 10.11 22.68 3.75
C GLU A 56 8.79 22.44 4.48
N SER A 57 8.26 23.46 5.18
CA SER A 57 6.99 23.35 5.89
C SER A 57 5.81 23.10 4.93
N THR A 58 5.80 23.76 3.78
CA THR A 58 4.78 23.58 2.75
C THR A 58 4.86 22.17 2.16
N THR A 59 6.05 21.69 1.84
CA THR A 59 6.28 20.33 1.33
C THR A 59 5.82 19.28 2.35
N ALA A 60 6.12 19.45 3.63
CA ALA A 60 5.67 18.58 4.69
C ALA A 60 4.13 18.54 4.80
N LEU A 61 3.46 19.70 4.76
CA LEU A 61 2.00 19.78 4.82
C LEU A 61 1.33 19.12 3.61
N VAL A 62 1.86 19.33 2.40
CA VAL A 62 1.36 18.71 1.18
C VAL A 62 1.55 17.19 1.24
N SER A 63 2.70 16.72 1.70
CA SER A 63 2.99 15.28 1.85
C SER A 63 2.06 14.62 2.88
N ILE A 64 1.83 15.26 4.04
CA ILE A 64 0.91 14.77 5.07
C ILE A 64 -0.51 14.72 4.52
N GLY A 65 -0.97 15.81 3.88
CA GLY A 65 -2.31 15.91 3.31
C GLY A 65 -2.56 14.88 2.21
N GLY A 66 -1.62 14.75 1.27
CA GLY A 66 -1.68 13.76 0.20
C GLY A 66 -1.67 12.33 0.72
N GLY A 67 -0.80 12.03 1.68
CA GLY A 67 -0.75 10.72 2.33
C GLY A 67 -2.03 10.37 3.09
N LEU A 68 -2.63 11.34 3.79
CA LEU A 68 -3.91 11.17 4.48
C LEU A 68 -5.03 10.87 3.50
N LEU A 69 -5.18 11.66 2.44
CA LEU A 69 -6.21 11.45 1.41
C LEU A 69 -6.07 10.09 0.73
N TRP A 70 -4.83 9.71 0.39
CA TRP A 70 -4.53 8.41 -0.20
C TRP A 70 -4.94 7.26 0.73
N ALA A 71 -4.56 7.31 2.00
CA ALA A 71 -4.90 6.26 2.95
C ALA A 71 -6.40 6.18 3.26
N VAL A 72 -7.11 7.33 3.32
CA VAL A 72 -8.58 7.37 3.46
C VAL A 72 -9.25 6.74 2.25
N PHE A 73 -8.78 7.04 1.02
CA PHE A 73 -9.27 6.41 -0.20
C PHE A 73 -9.06 4.89 -0.18
N LEU A 74 -7.84 4.43 0.15
CA LEU A 74 -7.55 2.99 0.28
C LEU A 74 -8.42 2.32 1.37
N GLY A 75 -8.64 3.00 2.48
CA GLY A 75 -9.52 2.52 3.55
C GLY A 75 -10.96 2.37 3.11
N GLY A 76 -11.48 3.32 2.32
CA GLY A 76 -12.79 3.22 1.68
C GLY A 76 -12.89 2.02 0.74
N CYS A 77 -11.92 1.87 -0.16
CA CYS A 77 -11.82 0.72 -1.06
C CYS A 77 -11.71 -0.60 -0.28
N PHE A 78 -10.94 -0.64 0.80
CA PHE A 78 -10.82 -1.80 1.68
C PHE A 78 -12.16 -2.16 2.33
N GLY A 79 -12.91 -1.18 2.83
CA GLY A 79 -14.22 -1.39 3.43
C GLY A 79 -15.24 -1.97 2.44
N ILE A 80 -15.29 -1.41 1.23
CA ILE A 80 -16.13 -1.92 0.13
C ILE A 80 -15.67 -3.32 -0.28
N GLY A 81 -14.38 -3.51 -0.49
CA GLY A 81 -13.80 -4.79 -0.88
C GLY A 81 -14.09 -5.89 0.16
N LEU A 82 -13.97 -5.57 1.45
CA LEU A 82 -14.30 -6.53 2.51
C LEU A 82 -15.78 -6.90 2.48
N TYR A 83 -16.68 -5.94 2.27
CA TYR A 83 -18.12 -6.20 2.14
C TYR A 83 -18.44 -7.14 0.96
N LEU A 84 -17.80 -6.92 -0.19
CA LEU A 84 -18.07 -7.68 -1.40
C LEU A 84 -17.42 -9.07 -1.40
N PHE A 85 -16.18 -9.17 -0.91
CA PHE A 85 -15.37 -10.37 -1.03
C PHE A 85 -15.27 -11.19 0.25
N GLU A 86 -15.90 -10.76 1.37
CA GLU A 86 -15.84 -11.48 2.64
C GLU A 86 -16.11 -12.99 2.52
N PRO A 87 -17.10 -13.47 1.72
CA PRO A 87 -17.37 -14.90 1.58
C PRO A 87 -16.27 -15.67 0.85
N ALA A 88 -15.53 -15.00 -0.06
CA ALA A 88 -14.47 -15.62 -0.88
C ALA A 88 -13.11 -15.63 -0.17
N LEU A 89 -12.91 -14.78 0.84
CA LEU A 89 -11.63 -14.61 1.52
C LEU A 89 -11.36 -15.76 2.50
N PRO A 90 -10.11 -16.28 2.53
CA PRO A 90 -9.76 -17.40 3.39
C PRO A 90 -9.65 -17.02 4.86
N GLY A 91 -9.93 -17.97 5.73
CA GLY A 91 -9.70 -17.88 7.17
C GLY A 91 -10.85 -17.25 7.96
N ARG A 92 -10.59 -17.02 9.26
CA ARG A 92 -11.51 -16.34 10.19
C ARG A 92 -11.47 -14.82 9.98
N SER A 93 -12.26 -14.06 10.73
CA SER A 93 -12.42 -12.61 10.54
C SER A 93 -11.09 -11.81 10.43
N THR A 94 -10.08 -12.15 11.23
CA THR A 94 -8.74 -11.52 11.13
C THR A 94 -8.01 -11.98 9.87
N GLY A 95 -8.05 -13.28 9.54
CA GLY A 95 -7.44 -13.81 8.32
C GLY A 95 -8.01 -13.17 7.06
N ARG A 96 -9.33 -13.04 6.96
CA ARG A 96 -10.02 -12.38 5.83
C ARG A 96 -9.54 -10.94 5.62
N ARG A 97 -9.44 -10.16 6.71
CA ARG A 97 -8.95 -8.77 6.62
C ARG A 97 -7.50 -8.69 6.17
N LEU A 98 -6.63 -9.54 6.70
CA LEU A 98 -5.22 -9.58 6.31
C LEU A 98 -5.05 -10.10 4.87
N SER A 99 -5.83 -11.10 4.46
CA SER A 99 -5.83 -11.57 3.06
C SER A 99 -6.27 -10.46 2.11
N LEU A 100 -7.31 -9.69 2.44
CA LEU A 100 -7.74 -8.57 1.63
C LEU A 100 -6.68 -7.45 1.59
N ALA A 101 -6.05 -7.13 2.73
CA ALA A 101 -4.99 -6.14 2.78
C ALA A 101 -3.78 -6.56 1.92
N GLY A 102 -3.36 -7.82 2.03
CA GLY A 102 -2.31 -8.38 1.19
C GLY A 102 -2.66 -8.38 -0.30
N SER A 103 -3.90 -8.76 -0.64
CA SER A 103 -4.41 -8.71 -2.02
C SER A 103 -4.44 -7.27 -2.56
N GLY A 104 -4.90 -6.31 -1.76
CA GLY A 104 -4.89 -4.90 -2.13
C GLY A 104 -3.48 -4.35 -2.35
N PHE A 105 -2.56 -4.64 -1.44
CA PHE A 105 -1.15 -4.28 -1.59
C PHE A 105 -0.53 -4.89 -2.86
N LEU A 106 -0.77 -6.18 -3.13
CA LEU A 106 -0.31 -6.85 -4.35
C LEU A 106 -0.85 -6.16 -5.60
N THR A 107 -2.14 -5.85 -5.61
CA THR A 107 -2.85 -5.27 -6.74
C THR A 107 -2.36 -3.87 -7.08
N VAL A 108 -2.29 -2.99 -6.08
CA VAL A 108 -2.07 -1.55 -6.30
C VAL A 108 -0.59 -1.18 -6.26
N SER A 109 0.23 -1.97 -5.56
CA SER A 109 1.63 -1.62 -5.31
C SER A 109 2.60 -2.70 -5.78
N ALA A 110 2.59 -3.88 -5.18
CA ALA A 110 3.67 -4.85 -5.38
C ALA A 110 3.82 -5.29 -6.83
N VAL A 111 2.74 -5.71 -7.50
CA VAL A 111 2.80 -6.17 -8.89
C VAL A 111 3.14 -5.04 -9.87
N PRO A 112 2.52 -3.83 -9.80
CA PRO A 112 2.97 -2.69 -10.59
C PRO A 112 4.45 -2.33 -10.38
N TRP A 113 4.96 -2.41 -9.16
CA TRP A 113 6.36 -2.04 -8.87
C TRP A 113 7.40 -3.06 -9.36
N LEU A 114 7.01 -4.27 -9.69
CA LEU A 114 7.91 -5.23 -10.37
C LEU A 114 8.30 -4.77 -11.78
N VAL A 115 7.48 -3.91 -12.39
CA VAL A 115 7.67 -3.39 -13.75
C VAL A 115 7.96 -1.89 -13.74
N LEU A 116 7.24 -1.14 -12.91
CA LEU A 116 7.37 0.31 -12.71
C LEU A 116 7.84 0.57 -11.27
N PRO A 117 9.13 0.36 -10.96
CA PRO A 117 9.63 0.52 -9.60
C PRO A 117 9.43 1.96 -9.11
N PRO A 118 9.27 2.17 -7.79
CA PRO A 118 9.22 3.50 -7.23
C PRO A 118 10.46 4.30 -7.64
N SER A 119 10.23 5.42 -8.30
CA SER A 119 11.31 6.28 -8.80
C SER A 119 11.70 7.32 -7.74
N ALA A 120 13.00 7.40 -7.46
CA ALA A 120 13.57 8.47 -6.65
C ALA A 120 13.60 9.80 -7.43
N PRO A 121 13.77 10.95 -6.76
CA PRO A 121 14.01 12.23 -7.44
C PRO A 121 15.13 12.11 -8.48
N GLY A 122 15.05 12.88 -9.57
CA GLY A 122 16.04 12.85 -10.65
C GLY A 122 15.99 11.60 -11.54
N ALA A 123 14.98 10.75 -11.41
CA ALA A 123 14.83 9.56 -12.26
C ALA A 123 14.48 9.94 -13.72
N GLU A 124 15.19 9.34 -14.65
CA GLU A 124 14.88 9.45 -16.08
C GLU A 124 13.79 8.45 -16.45
N GLN A 125 12.65 8.96 -16.91
CA GLN A 125 11.52 8.15 -17.38
C GLN A 125 11.67 7.87 -18.87
N LEU A 126 11.81 6.60 -19.25
CA LEU A 126 11.99 6.20 -20.65
C LEU A 126 10.66 6.09 -21.43
N LEU A 127 9.54 6.14 -20.74
CA LEU A 127 8.20 6.04 -21.34
C LEU A 127 7.44 7.36 -21.24
N ALA A 128 6.64 7.66 -22.26
CA ALA A 128 5.69 8.76 -22.21
C ALA A 128 4.66 8.54 -21.09
N ILE A 129 4.19 9.62 -20.46
CA ILE A 129 3.30 9.58 -19.29
C ILE A 129 2.01 8.79 -19.55
N ASN A 130 1.42 8.94 -20.73
CA ASN A 130 0.21 8.20 -21.12
C ASN A 130 0.45 6.69 -21.17
N THR A 131 1.63 6.27 -21.66
CA THR A 131 2.03 4.86 -21.70
C THR A 131 2.23 4.31 -20.29
N GLN A 132 2.82 5.10 -19.39
CA GLN A 132 2.98 4.71 -17.99
C GLN A 132 1.64 4.48 -17.30
N PHE A 133 0.64 5.37 -17.52
CA PHE A 133 -0.70 5.20 -16.95
C PHE A 133 -1.41 3.96 -17.49
N LEU A 134 -1.34 3.70 -18.80
CA LEU A 134 -1.93 2.50 -19.39
C LEU A 134 -1.25 1.23 -18.89
N LEU A 135 0.08 1.24 -18.80
CA LEU A 135 0.86 0.12 -18.27
C LEU A 135 0.53 -0.12 -16.81
N TYR A 136 0.49 0.93 -15.98
CA TYR A 136 0.11 0.82 -14.58
C TYR A 136 -1.30 0.23 -14.42
N GLY A 137 -2.27 0.72 -15.18
CA GLY A 137 -3.64 0.18 -15.18
C GLY A 137 -3.68 -1.31 -15.54
N GLY A 138 -2.95 -1.72 -16.57
CA GLY A 138 -2.82 -3.13 -16.96
C GLY A 138 -2.18 -3.98 -15.87
N LEU A 139 -1.14 -3.46 -15.19
CA LEU A 139 -0.46 -4.14 -14.08
C LEU A 139 -1.35 -4.24 -12.84
N VAL A 140 -2.22 -3.26 -12.58
CA VAL A 140 -3.23 -3.34 -11.52
C VAL A 140 -4.23 -4.47 -11.81
N VAL A 141 -4.70 -4.59 -13.05
CA VAL A 141 -5.59 -5.71 -13.45
C VAL A 141 -4.87 -7.06 -13.30
N LEU A 142 -3.61 -7.14 -13.71
CA LEU A 142 -2.78 -8.33 -13.54
C LEU A 142 -2.58 -8.65 -12.05
N GLY A 143 -2.28 -7.66 -11.22
CA GLY A 143 -2.14 -7.82 -9.77
C GLY A 143 -3.41 -8.34 -9.11
N ALA A 144 -4.59 -7.83 -9.52
CA ALA A 144 -5.87 -8.35 -9.08
C ALA A 144 -6.07 -9.81 -9.49
N ALA A 145 -5.70 -10.18 -10.73
CA ALA A 145 -5.78 -11.56 -11.21
C ALA A 145 -4.83 -12.49 -10.44
N VAL A 146 -3.60 -12.07 -10.15
CA VAL A 146 -2.62 -12.80 -9.33
C VAL A 146 -3.17 -13.01 -7.91
N ALA A 147 -3.70 -11.96 -7.27
CA ALA A 147 -4.28 -12.05 -5.94
C ALA A 147 -5.50 -12.98 -5.92
N ALA A 148 -6.42 -12.84 -6.87
CA ALA A 148 -7.61 -13.69 -6.99
C ALA A 148 -7.25 -15.16 -7.24
N SER A 149 -6.26 -15.43 -8.11
CA SER A 149 -5.79 -16.79 -8.37
C SER A 149 -5.15 -17.44 -7.14
N GLY A 150 -4.39 -16.68 -6.36
CA GLY A 150 -3.81 -17.13 -5.09
C GLY A 150 -4.89 -17.50 -4.07
N VAL A 151 -5.89 -16.62 -3.88
CA VAL A 151 -7.04 -16.90 -3.00
C VAL A 151 -7.83 -18.11 -3.46
N ALA A 152 -8.11 -18.22 -4.77
CA ALA A 152 -8.84 -19.34 -5.33
C ALA A 152 -8.08 -20.68 -5.18
N ALA A 153 -6.76 -20.68 -5.44
CA ALA A 153 -5.91 -21.85 -5.26
C ALA A 153 -5.87 -22.29 -3.79
N TYR A 154 -5.70 -21.33 -2.87
CA TYR A 154 -5.75 -21.62 -1.43
C TYR A 154 -7.08 -22.28 -1.04
N ASN A 155 -8.22 -21.68 -1.42
CA ASN A 155 -9.55 -22.20 -1.07
C ASN A 155 -9.83 -23.58 -1.65
N ARG A 156 -9.32 -23.89 -2.86
CA ARG A 156 -9.48 -25.22 -3.46
C ARG A 156 -8.64 -26.30 -2.77
N LEU A 157 -7.49 -25.94 -2.23
CA LEU A 157 -6.51 -26.89 -1.69
C LEU A 157 -6.60 -27.04 -0.16
N VAL A 158 -7.21 -26.11 0.57
CA VAL A 158 -7.25 -26.12 2.04
C VAL A 158 -7.97 -27.34 2.61
N GLY A 159 -8.97 -27.88 1.88
CA GLY A 159 -9.67 -29.11 2.25
C GLY A 159 -8.86 -30.39 2.03
N ARG A 160 -7.79 -30.34 1.23
CA ARG A 160 -6.93 -31.51 0.95
C ARG A 160 -5.71 -31.55 1.88
N HIS A 161 -4.95 -30.48 1.89
CA HIS A 161 -3.73 -30.38 2.71
C HIS A 161 -3.33 -28.92 2.94
N ARG A 162 -3.11 -28.53 4.21
CA ARG A 162 -2.81 -27.16 4.58
C ARG A 162 -1.57 -26.57 3.88
N TRP A 163 -0.51 -27.37 3.78
CA TRP A 163 0.74 -26.92 3.12
C TRP A 163 0.58 -26.72 1.63
N LEU A 164 -0.19 -27.59 0.96
CA LEU A 164 -0.53 -27.43 -0.46
C LEU A 164 -1.38 -26.18 -0.69
N ALA A 165 -2.29 -25.88 0.21
CA ALA A 165 -3.07 -24.64 0.14
C ALA A 165 -2.19 -23.39 0.24
N VAL A 166 -1.26 -23.38 1.19
CA VAL A 166 -0.30 -22.27 1.34
C VAL A 166 0.59 -22.15 0.10
N ALA A 167 1.15 -23.24 -0.38
CA ALA A 167 1.97 -23.26 -1.59
C ALA A 167 1.18 -22.80 -2.83
N GLY A 168 -0.06 -23.27 -2.99
CA GLY A 168 -0.95 -22.86 -4.07
C GLY A 168 -1.35 -21.38 -4.00
N GLY A 169 -1.54 -20.85 -2.78
CA GLY A 169 -1.83 -19.43 -2.56
C GLY A 169 -0.65 -18.52 -2.87
N ILE A 170 0.57 -18.94 -2.53
CA ILE A 170 1.80 -18.18 -2.76
C ILE A 170 2.32 -18.36 -4.20
N GLY A 171 2.06 -19.49 -4.82
CA GLY A 171 2.59 -19.86 -6.14
C GLY A 171 2.41 -18.77 -7.22
N PRO A 172 1.20 -18.24 -7.45
CA PRO A 172 0.98 -17.19 -8.44
C PRO A 172 1.76 -15.89 -8.12
N ILE A 173 1.94 -15.57 -6.83
CA ILE A 173 2.69 -14.40 -6.38
C ILE A 173 4.18 -14.59 -6.71
N LEU A 174 4.75 -15.75 -6.36
CA LEU A 174 6.13 -16.07 -6.69
C LEU A 174 6.37 -16.10 -8.21
N ALA A 175 5.42 -16.65 -8.97
CA ALA A 175 5.49 -16.62 -10.42
C ALA A 175 5.53 -15.18 -10.95
N ALA A 176 4.69 -14.29 -10.45
CA ALA A 176 4.70 -12.89 -10.84
C ALA A 176 6.02 -12.20 -10.48
N VAL A 177 6.55 -12.42 -9.26
CA VAL A 177 7.80 -11.84 -8.78
C VAL A 177 9.01 -12.27 -9.63
N VAL A 178 9.01 -13.50 -10.14
CA VAL A 178 10.12 -14.01 -10.96
C VAL A 178 9.93 -13.64 -12.44
N LEU A 179 8.73 -13.81 -12.97
CA LEU A 179 8.49 -13.66 -14.41
C LEU A 179 8.41 -12.20 -14.85
N LEU A 180 7.75 -11.32 -14.08
CA LEU A 180 7.57 -9.94 -14.52
C LEU A 180 8.90 -9.19 -14.69
N PRO A 181 9.84 -9.18 -13.73
CA PRO A 181 11.13 -8.54 -13.94
C PRO A 181 11.96 -9.20 -15.05
N ALA A 182 11.83 -10.53 -15.25
CA ALA A 182 12.59 -11.26 -16.25
C ALA A 182 12.18 -10.90 -17.69
N VAL A 183 10.91 -10.52 -17.92
CA VAL A 183 10.39 -10.19 -19.26
C VAL A 183 10.28 -8.67 -19.50
N THR A 184 10.54 -7.85 -18.48
CA THR A 184 10.37 -6.40 -18.56
C THR A 184 11.71 -5.72 -18.81
N PRO A 185 11.83 -4.85 -19.85
CA PRO A 185 13.03 -4.04 -20.04
C PRO A 185 13.14 -2.96 -18.95
N THR A 186 14.32 -2.41 -18.78
CA THR A 186 14.55 -1.27 -17.87
C THR A 186 13.76 -0.05 -18.36
N ILE A 187 12.81 0.42 -17.57
CA ILE A 187 11.90 1.53 -17.90
C ILE A 187 12.29 2.83 -17.21
N VAL A 188 12.99 2.73 -16.06
CA VAL A 188 13.43 3.88 -15.26
C VAL A 188 14.92 3.75 -15.00
N ARG A 189 15.66 4.85 -15.15
CA ARG A 189 17.09 4.94 -14.85
C ARG A 189 17.34 6.01 -13.80
N HIS A 190 18.35 5.77 -12.97
CA HIS A 190 18.80 6.70 -11.93
C HIS A 190 20.31 6.89 -12.09
N PRO A 191 20.76 7.70 -13.07
CA PRO A 191 22.17 7.79 -13.44
C PRO A 191 23.05 8.35 -12.32
N GLU A 192 22.49 9.17 -11.47
CA GLU A 192 23.23 9.90 -10.41
C GLU A 192 23.14 9.27 -9.01
N LEU A 193 22.31 8.22 -8.84
CA LEU A 193 22.15 7.56 -7.55
C LEU A 193 22.94 6.24 -7.47
N SER A 194 23.60 6.02 -6.33
CA SER A 194 24.17 4.71 -6.06
C SER A 194 23.07 3.66 -5.90
N THR A 195 23.37 2.42 -6.30
CA THR A 195 22.44 1.29 -6.19
C THR A 195 21.96 1.07 -4.75
N GLU A 196 22.82 1.33 -3.77
CA GLU A 196 22.50 1.18 -2.35
C GLU A 196 21.44 2.18 -1.89
N LEU A 197 21.60 3.47 -2.24
CA LEU A 197 20.63 4.52 -1.91
C LEU A 197 19.30 4.30 -2.60
N LEU A 198 19.31 3.89 -3.88
CA LEU A 198 18.11 3.55 -4.62
C LEU A 198 17.36 2.39 -3.98
N THR A 199 18.08 1.33 -3.60
CA THR A 199 17.50 0.16 -2.95
C THR A 199 16.91 0.51 -1.59
N ALA A 200 17.58 1.33 -0.79
CA ALA A 200 17.09 1.82 0.50
C ALA A 200 15.80 2.64 0.33
N TYR A 201 15.77 3.55 -0.64
CA TYR A 201 14.57 4.32 -0.97
C TYR A 201 13.40 3.43 -1.38
N GLN A 202 13.62 2.49 -2.30
CA GLN A 202 12.58 1.56 -2.74
C GLN A 202 12.06 0.68 -1.61
N ALA A 203 12.97 0.17 -0.76
CA ALA A 203 12.57 -0.61 0.43
C ALA A 203 11.72 0.22 1.39
N MET A 204 12.08 1.48 1.64
CA MET A 204 11.29 2.39 2.46
C MET A 204 9.87 2.59 1.87
N VAL A 205 9.74 2.80 0.56
CA VAL A 205 8.45 2.96 -0.10
C VAL A 205 7.61 1.69 0.02
N VAL A 206 8.20 0.51 -0.21
CA VAL A 206 7.50 -0.78 -0.08
C VAL A 206 7.02 -1.01 1.34
N LEU A 207 7.86 -0.80 2.35
CA LEU A 207 7.52 -0.98 3.75
C LEU A 207 6.45 0.00 4.21
N SER A 208 6.53 1.27 3.79
CA SER A 208 5.56 2.29 4.15
C SER A 208 4.17 1.97 3.59
N GLN A 209 4.08 1.56 2.33
CA GLN A 209 2.82 1.14 1.71
C GLN A 209 2.25 -0.13 2.34
N GLY A 210 3.09 -1.13 2.59
CA GLY A 210 2.69 -2.33 3.32
C GLY A 210 2.12 -2.01 4.71
N SER A 211 2.75 -1.05 5.41
CA SER A 211 2.29 -0.57 6.72
C SER A 211 0.93 0.11 6.67
N ILE A 212 0.62 0.89 5.62
CA ILE A 212 -0.73 1.48 5.43
C ILE A 212 -1.79 0.38 5.37
N TRP A 213 -1.59 -0.66 4.55
CA TRP A 213 -2.54 -1.76 4.41
C TRP A 213 -2.72 -2.54 5.72
N LEU A 214 -1.64 -2.78 6.47
CA LEU A 214 -1.70 -3.43 7.79
C LEU A 214 -2.43 -2.57 8.82
N CYS A 215 -2.16 -1.25 8.85
CA CYS A 215 -2.86 -0.32 9.73
C CYS A 215 -4.35 -0.27 9.42
N ILE A 216 -4.74 -0.22 8.13
CA ILE A 216 -6.15 -0.25 7.72
C ILE A 216 -6.82 -1.55 8.21
N ALA A 217 -6.21 -2.73 7.94
CA ALA A 217 -6.79 -4.02 8.31
C ALA A 217 -6.94 -4.21 9.83
N THR A 218 -5.94 -3.78 10.60
CA THR A 218 -5.93 -3.90 12.06
C THR A 218 -6.91 -2.93 12.72
N THR A 219 -6.90 -1.67 12.29
CA THR A 219 -7.80 -0.63 12.80
C THR A 219 -9.25 -0.93 12.44
N PHE A 220 -9.53 -1.37 11.21
CA PHE A 220 -10.87 -1.82 10.82
C PHE A 220 -11.35 -2.96 11.71
N GLY A 221 -10.47 -3.94 12.00
CA GLY A 221 -10.80 -5.04 12.90
C GLY A 221 -11.06 -4.61 14.35
N TRP A 222 -10.35 -3.62 14.84
CA TRP A 222 -10.57 -3.04 16.15
C TRP A 222 -11.93 -2.32 16.22
N LEU A 223 -12.25 -1.47 15.23
CA LEU A 223 -13.53 -0.79 15.14
C LEU A 223 -14.71 -1.76 15.07
N GLN A 224 -14.55 -2.85 14.30
CA GLN A 224 -15.59 -3.89 14.18
C GLN A 224 -15.86 -4.62 15.50
N ARG A 225 -14.82 -4.88 16.29
CA ARG A 225 -14.99 -5.50 17.64
C ARG A 225 -15.68 -4.55 18.60
N ARG A 226 -15.26 -3.29 18.63
CA ARG A 226 -15.82 -2.29 19.54
C ARG A 226 -17.34 -2.11 19.38
N THR A 227 -17.81 -1.99 18.14
CA THR A 227 -19.25 -1.85 17.86
C THR A 227 -20.07 -3.10 18.21
N ARG A 228 -19.49 -4.30 18.19
CA ARG A 228 -20.17 -5.52 18.64
C ARG A 228 -20.36 -5.54 20.15
N HIS A 229 -19.37 -5.13 20.92
CA HIS A 229 -19.49 -5.04 22.38
C HIS A 229 -20.54 -4.03 22.82
N GLU A 230 -20.62 -2.89 22.16
CA GLU A 230 -21.64 -1.86 22.45
C GLU A 230 -23.07 -2.40 22.20
N SER A 231 -23.29 -3.14 21.12
CA SER A 231 -24.60 -3.74 20.80
C SER A 231 -25.02 -4.81 21.82
N THR A 232 -24.09 -5.59 22.35
CA THR A 232 -24.39 -6.64 23.36
C THR A 232 -24.65 -6.05 24.74
N ALA A 233 -24.07 -4.89 25.06
CA ALA A 233 -24.28 -4.22 26.36
C ALA A 233 -25.62 -3.46 26.40
N THR A 234 -26.22 -3.16 25.24
CA THR A 234 -27.48 -2.37 25.15
C THR A 234 -28.74 -3.25 25.10
N ASP A 235 -28.58 -4.59 24.94
CA ASP A 235 -29.71 -5.53 24.96
C ASP A 235 -29.72 -6.32 26.29
N PRO A 236 -30.42 -5.82 27.34
CA PRO A 236 -30.54 -6.53 28.62
C PRO A 236 -31.38 -7.78 28.38
N GLN A 237 -30.80 -8.96 28.59
CA GLN A 237 -31.53 -10.22 28.59
C GLN A 237 -32.75 -10.10 29.53
N PRO A 238 -33.96 -10.46 29.08
CA PRO A 238 -35.11 -10.52 29.99
C PRO A 238 -34.77 -11.56 31.10
N ALA A 239 -34.83 -11.12 32.36
CA ALA A 239 -34.73 -11.99 33.51
C ALA A 239 -35.84 -13.02 33.45
N THR A 240 -35.50 -14.28 33.20
CA THR A 240 -36.39 -15.45 33.33
C THR A 240 -36.48 -15.89 34.80
#